data_79d421c97988ba12c89faafa8f26c4a9
#
_entry.id   79d421c97988ba12c89faafa8f26c4a9
#
_cell.length_a   1.000
_cell.length_b   1.000
_cell.length_c   1.000
_cell.angle_alpha   90.00
_cell.angle_beta   90.00
_cell.angle_gamma   90.00
#
_symmetry.space_group_name_H-M   'P 1'
#
loop_
_entity.id
_entity.type
_entity.pdbx_description
1 polymer ?
#
loop_
_entity_poly.entity_id
_entity_poly.type
_entity_poly.pdbx_seq_one_letter_code
_entity_poly.pdbx_strand_id
1 'polypeptide(L)'
;MNLVRSAVAEPEARLREIALRVDRFTLAKRLWRGTADDGTEFGFELNAPLRHGETVIQSATARYVVRQAEEAVIEVSLNVTPSAAAGMGWAIGNLHLELSAEPDRLLAPDEPAVRHLLERLGVPYRQTTAIFRPGRFARGALSTHELGTSHKH
;
A
#
# COMPACT_ATOMS: atom_id res chain seq x y z
N MET A 1 -11.16 24.51 5.37
CA MET A 1 -10.38 23.25 5.50
C MET A 1 -11.01 22.38 6.55
N ASN A 2 -11.28 21.15 6.24
CA ASN A 2 -11.86 20.17 7.17
C ASN A 2 -10.77 19.50 7.99
N LEU A 3 -10.86 19.55 9.32
CA LEU A 3 -9.91 18.88 10.20
C LEU A 3 -10.39 17.46 10.51
N VAL A 4 -9.53 16.48 10.24
CA VAL A 4 -9.79 15.05 10.45
C VAL A 4 -8.83 14.50 11.50
N ARG A 5 -9.37 13.80 12.51
CA ARG A 5 -8.58 13.18 13.58
C ARG A 5 -8.62 11.66 13.57
N SER A 6 -9.61 11.09 12.89
CA SER A 6 -9.74 9.63 12.71
C SER A 6 -10.61 9.32 11.50
N ALA A 7 -10.50 8.11 10.99
CA ALA A 7 -11.42 7.60 9.99
C ALA A 7 -12.84 7.44 10.56
N VAL A 8 -13.83 7.45 9.68
CA VAL A 8 -15.23 7.13 10.01
C VAL A 8 -15.31 5.65 10.35
N ALA A 9 -15.84 5.31 11.53
CA ALA A 9 -15.86 3.92 12.03
C ALA A 9 -16.78 3.01 11.22
N GLU A 10 -17.95 3.50 10.82
CA GLU A 10 -18.97 2.76 10.08
C GLU A 10 -19.42 3.56 8.84
N PRO A 11 -18.62 3.56 7.77
CA PRO A 11 -18.93 4.32 6.57
C PRO A 11 -20.08 3.67 5.79
N GLU A 12 -20.90 4.52 5.19
CA GLU A 12 -22.00 4.10 4.32
C GLU A 12 -21.47 3.78 2.91
N ALA A 13 -21.19 2.52 2.64
CA ALA A 13 -20.52 2.08 1.41
C ALA A 13 -21.26 2.45 0.11
N ARG A 14 -22.59 2.62 0.16
CA ARG A 14 -23.42 2.98 -1.00
C ARG A 14 -23.33 4.46 -1.39
N LEU A 15 -22.81 5.32 -0.54
CA LEU A 15 -22.66 6.74 -0.86
C LEU A 15 -21.61 6.93 -1.96
N ARG A 16 -21.82 7.94 -2.78
CA ARG A 16 -20.87 8.31 -3.83
C ARG A 16 -19.50 8.60 -3.21
N GLU A 17 -18.50 7.96 -3.77
CA GLU A 17 -17.13 8.15 -3.33
C GLU A 17 -16.49 9.36 -4.02
N ILE A 18 -15.81 10.19 -3.24
CA ILE A 18 -14.91 11.24 -3.72
C ILE A 18 -13.51 10.89 -3.22
N ALA A 19 -12.58 10.69 -4.14
CA ALA A 19 -11.26 10.23 -3.79
C ALA A 19 -10.39 11.38 -3.25
N LEU A 20 -9.65 11.08 -2.20
CA LEU A 20 -8.54 11.87 -1.69
C LEU A 20 -7.26 11.06 -1.96
N ARG A 21 -6.54 11.45 -3.02
CA ARG A 21 -5.37 10.72 -3.49
C ARG A 21 -4.12 11.17 -2.76
N VAL A 22 -3.35 10.21 -2.31
CA VAL A 22 -2.16 10.47 -1.49
C VAL A 22 -1.09 9.39 -1.72
N ASP A 23 0.16 9.81 -1.75
CA ASP A 23 1.27 8.86 -1.83
C ASP A 23 1.45 8.08 -0.53
N ARG A 24 2.10 6.93 -0.62
CA ARG A 24 2.33 6.00 0.49
C ARG A 24 3.05 6.67 1.67
N PHE A 25 4.02 7.54 1.39
CA PHE A 25 4.84 8.17 2.44
C PHE A 25 4.05 9.23 3.21
N THR A 26 3.23 10.01 2.52
CA THR A 26 2.32 10.96 3.15
C THR A 26 1.26 10.24 3.96
N LEU A 27 0.69 9.16 3.41
CA LEU A 27 -0.34 8.36 4.09
C LEU A 27 0.17 7.76 5.40
N ALA A 28 1.45 7.46 5.51
CA ALA A 28 2.06 6.94 6.74
C ALA A 28 2.22 7.99 7.85
N LYS A 29 2.00 9.26 7.56
CA LYS A 29 2.11 10.35 8.55
C LYS A 29 0.82 10.54 9.32
N ARG A 30 0.92 11.08 10.51
CA ARG A 30 -0.22 11.48 11.32
C ARG A 30 -0.61 12.95 11.15
N LEU A 31 0.30 13.77 10.66
CA LEU A 31 0.10 15.19 10.42
C LEU A 31 0.41 15.52 8.96
N TRP A 32 -0.63 15.90 8.20
CA TRP A 32 -0.49 16.24 6.79
C TRP A 32 -1.71 16.98 6.27
N ARG A 33 -1.67 17.43 5.03
CA ARG A 33 -2.79 18.08 4.32
C ARG A 33 -3.00 17.37 2.99
N GLY A 34 -4.23 17.40 2.52
CA GLY A 34 -4.59 16.84 1.21
C GLY A 34 -5.81 17.53 0.62
N THR A 35 -5.98 17.35 -0.68
CA THR A 35 -7.11 17.87 -1.43
C THR A 35 -7.80 16.74 -2.17
N ALA A 36 -9.11 16.61 -2.00
CA ALA A 36 -9.90 15.62 -2.71
C ALA A 36 -10.10 16.00 -4.19
N ASP A 37 -10.56 15.04 -4.99
CA ASP A 37 -10.77 15.22 -6.43
C ASP A 37 -11.79 16.33 -6.76
N ASP A 38 -12.68 16.69 -5.83
CA ASP A 38 -13.64 17.78 -5.97
C ASP A 38 -13.11 19.15 -5.48
N GLY A 39 -11.84 19.22 -5.08
CA GLY A 39 -11.22 20.43 -4.56
C GLY A 39 -11.39 20.67 -3.06
N THR A 40 -12.10 19.80 -2.35
CA THR A 40 -12.25 19.92 -0.89
C THR A 40 -10.91 19.71 -0.19
N GLU A 41 -10.55 20.65 0.70
CA GLU A 41 -9.29 20.62 1.45
C GLU A 41 -9.45 20.00 2.82
N PHE A 42 -8.47 19.21 3.20
CA PHE A 42 -8.40 18.50 4.47
C PHE A 42 -7.09 18.77 5.19
N GLY A 43 -7.18 18.93 6.51
CA GLY A 43 -6.04 18.86 7.42
C GLY A 43 -6.18 17.61 8.29
N PHE A 44 -5.10 16.88 8.44
CA PHE A 44 -5.08 15.65 9.24
C PHE A 44 -4.20 15.81 10.46
N GLU A 45 -4.78 15.53 11.62
CA GLU A 45 -4.12 15.49 12.93
C GLU A 45 -4.55 14.17 13.59
N LEU A 46 -3.89 13.09 13.23
CA LEU A 46 -4.35 11.73 13.47
C LEU A 46 -3.70 11.09 14.69
N ASN A 47 -4.45 10.26 15.41
CA ASN A 47 -3.93 9.40 16.47
C ASN A 47 -3.14 8.21 15.90
N ALA A 48 -3.56 7.71 14.73
CA ALA A 48 -2.88 6.67 13.97
C ALA A 48 -2.95 6.98 12.47
N PRO A 49 -1.97 6.55 11.66
CA PRO A 49 -2.02 6.76 10.22
C PRO A 49 -3.28 6.15 9.60
N LEU A 50 -3.80 6.83 8.57
CA LEU A 50 -4.91 6.31 7.77
C LEU A 50 -4.43 5.20 6.84
N ARG A 51 -5.36 4.37 6.39
CA ARG A 51 -5.13 3.29 5.44
C ARG A 51 -5.87 3.55 4.14
N HIS A 52 -5.34 3.01 3.06
CA HIS A 52 -6.03 2.97 1.78
C HIS A 52 -7.46 2.44 1.92
N GLY A 53 -8.42 3.16 1.38
CA GLY A 53 -9.84 2.78 1.39
C GLY A 53 -10.64 3.29 2.59
N GLU A 54 -10.02 3.91 3.58
CA GLU A 54 -10.75 4.48 4.72
C GLU A 54 -11.50 5.75 4.34
N THR A 55 -12.72 5.89 4.88
CA THR A 55 -13.53 7.10 4.76
C THR A 55 -13.14 8.10 5.84
N VAL A 56 -12.86 9.33 5.45
CA VAL A 56 -12.40 10.38 6.38
C VAL A 56 -13.52 11.33 6.79
N ILE A 57 -14.44 11.64 5.88
CA ILE A 57 -15.66 12.39 6.15
C ILE A 57 -16.80 11.81 5.32
N GLN A 58 -18.00 11.86 5.84
CA GLN A 58 -19.21 11.40 5.20
C GLN A 58 -20.32 12.44 5.36
N SER A 59 -21.02 12.74 4.27
CA SER A 59 -22.22 13.56 4.23
C SER A 59 -23.45 12.70 3.95
N ALA A 60 -24.63 13.34 3.78
CA ALA A 60 -25.83 12.65 3.36
C ALA A 60 -25.75 12.07 1.94
N THR A 61 -24.87 12.60 1.07
CA THR A 61 -24.81 12.28 -0.36
C THR A 61 -23.50 11.69 -0.84
N ALA A 62 -22.40 11.88 -0.11
CA ALA A 62 -21.08 11.45 -0.51
C ALA A 62 -20.18 11.12 0.67
N ARG A 63 -19.13 10.36 0.41
CA ARG A 63 -18.06 10.09 1.36
C ARG A 63 -16.70 10.34 0.72
N TYR A 64 -15.80 10.89 1.49
CA TYR A 64 -14.42 11.13 1.07
C TYR A 64 -13.56 9.96 1.50
N VAL A 65 -12.88 9.35 0.54
CA VAL A 65 -12.14 8.10 0.74
C VAL A 65 -10.68 8.30 0.39
N VAL A 66 -9.81 7.89 1.29
CA VAL A 66 -8.36 7.90 1.06
C VAL A 66 -8.00 6.84 0.04
N ARG A 67 -7.35 7.26 -1.04
CA ARG A 67 -6.83 6.38 -2.09
C ARG A 67 -5.33 6.54 -2.19
N GLN A 68 -4.61 5.50 -1.81
CA GLN A 68 -3.16 5.48 -1.98
C GLN A 68 -2.82 5.51 -3.47
N ALA A 69 -1.93 6.41 -3.87
CA ALA A 69 -1.46 6.48 -5.24
C ALA A 69 -0.67 5.22 -5.62
N GLU A 70 -0.82 4.81 -6.88
CA GLU A 70 0.05 3.79 -7.44
C GLU A 70 1.49 4.32 -7.57
N GLU A 71 2.44 3.42 -7.46
CA GLU A 71 3.87 3.72 -7.65
C GLU A 71 4.53 2.67 -8.54
N ALA A 72 5.69 2.99 -9.08
CA ALA A 72 6.46 2.09 -9.90
C ALA A 72 6.97 0.91 -9.06
N VAL A 73 6.67 -0.30 -9.48
CA VAL A 73 7.03 -1.54 -8.78
C VAL A 73 7.58 -2.58 -9.75
N ILE A 74 8.32 -3.52 -9.19
CA ILE A 74 8.68 -4.79 -9.81
C ILE A 74 7.68 -5.83 -9.34
N GLU A 75 7.06 -6.53 -10.28
CA GLU A 75 6.13 -7.62 -10.04
C GLU A 75 6.77 -8.95 -10.42
N VAL A 76 6.74 -9.89 -9.49
CA VAL A 76 7.20 -11.26 -9.70
C VAL A 76 6.02 -12.21 -9.46
N SER A 77 5.75 -13.08 -10.45
CA SER A 77 4.69 -14.08 -10.33
C SER A 77 4.98 -15.09 -9.22
N LEU A 78 3.96 -15.40 -8.43
CA LEU A 78 3.99 -16.49 -7.45
C LEU A 78 3.42 -17.81 -8.00
N ASN A 79 3.23 -17.92 -9.31
CA ASN A 79 2.93 -19.21 -9.97
C ASN A 79 4.22 -20.04 -10.10
N VAL A 80 4.78 -20.38 -8.94
CA VAL A 80 6.04 -21.10 -8.76
C VAL A 80 5.88 -22.06 -7.58
N THR A 81 6.88 -22.92 -7.36
CA THR A 81 6.88 -23.80 -6.18
C THR A 81 6.99 -22.96 -4.89
N PRO A 82 6.48 -23.48 -3.76
CA PRO A 82 6.66 -22.80 -2.46
C PRO A 82 8.12 -22.52 -2.13
N SER A 83 9.02 -23.43 -2.45
CA SER A 83 10.46 -23.24 -2.24
C SER A 83 11.02 -22.07 -3.04
N ALA A 84 10.64 -21.96 -4.32
CA ALA A 84 11.06 -20.84 -5.16
C ALA A 84 10.49 -19.51 -4.65
N ALA A 85 9.21 -19.47 -4.24
CA ALA A 85 8.59 -18.29 -3.67
C ALA A 85 9.33 -17.82 -2.40
N ALA A 86 9.64 -18.73 -1.49
CA ALA A 86 10.37 -18.43 -0.27
C ALA A 86 11.78 -17.89 -0.57
N GLY A 87 12.48 -18.49 -1.52
CA GLY A 87 13.81 -18.06 -1.93
C GLY A 87 13.82 -16.68 -2.56
N MET A 88 12.86 -16.36 -3.41
CA MET A 88 12.72 -15.04 -4.03
C MET A 88 12.43 -13.96 -2.97
N GLY A 89 11.50 -14.23 -2.06
CA GLY A 89 11.17 -13.31 -0.97
C GLY A 89 12.37 -13.05 -0.06
N TRP A 90 13.11 -14.11 0.31
CA TRP A 90 14.32 -13.98 1.09
C TRP A 90 15.39 -13.14 0.37
N ALA A 91 15.61 -13.40 -0.90
CA ALA A 91 16.64 -12.72 -1.68
C ALA A 91 16.34 -11.22 -1.82
N ILE A 92 15.10 -10.84 -2.08
CA ILE A 92 14.67 -9.43 -2.14
C ILE A 92 14.77 -8.78 -0.75
N GLY A 93 14.28 -9.43 0.29
CA GLY A 93 14.37 -8.93 1.66
C GLY A 93 15.80 -8.75 2.14
N ASN A 94 16.73 -9.56 1.65
CA ASN A 94 18.15 -9.46 1.97
C ASN A 94 18.83 -8.19 1.38
N LEU A 95 18.18 -7.53 0.44
CA LEU A 95 18.60 -6.20 -0.04
C LEU A 95 18.19 -5.07 0.93
N HIS A 96 17.53 -5.40 2.03
CA HIS A 96 16.93 -4.44 2.97
C HIS A 96 15.88 -3.51 2.34
N LEU A 97 15.25 -3.98 1.28
CA LEU A 97 14.14 -3.30 0.61
C LEU A 97 12.80 -3.85 1.08
N GLU A 98 11.80 -3.00 1.00
CA GLU A 98 10.44 -3.36 1.35
C GLU A 98 9.85 -4.34 0.34
N LEU A 99 8.97 -5.22 0.79
CA LEU A 99 8.34 -6.26 0.01
C LEU A 99 6.87 -6.40 0.41
N SER A 100 6.02 -6.61 -0.58
CA SER A 100 4.64 -7.04 -0.38
C SER A 100 4.41 -8.37 -1.07
N ALA A 101 3.78 -9.31 -0.39
CA ALA A 101 3.40 -10.59 -0.96
C ALA A 101 1.87 -10.70 -1.02
N GLU A 102 1.36 -10.72 -2.22
CA GLU A 102 -0.04 -11.00 -2.52
C GLU A 102 -0.21 -12.50 -2.85
N PRO A 103 -1.45 -13.02 -2.94
CA PRO A 103 -1.64 -14.45 -3.20
C PRO A 103 -0.99 -14.97 -4.48
N ASP A 104 -0.86 -14.12 -5.51
CA ASP A 104 -0.41 -14.48 -6.84
C ASP A 104 0.88 -13.77 -7.31
N ARG A 105 1.36 -12.79 -6.53
CA ARG A 105 2.54 -12.01 -6.90
C ARG A 105 3.29 -11.43 -5.71
N LEU A 106 4.59 -11.23 -5.89
CA LEU A 106 5.41 -10.37 -5.06
C LEU A 106 5.52 -8.99 -5.70
N LEU A 107 5.50 -7.95 -4.88
CA LEU A 107 5.80 -6.58 -5.30
C LEU A 107 6.99 -6.06 -4.51
N ALA A 108 7.89 -5.42 -5.21
CA ALA A 108 9.04 -4.70 -4.64
C ALA A 108 9.16 -3.33 -5.31
N PRO A 109 9.86 -2.36 -4.70
CA PRO A 109 10.13 -1.09 -5.35
C PRO A 109 10.87 -1.29 -6.68
N ASP A 110 10.54 -0.47 -7.68
CA ASP A 110 11.27 -0.50 -8.96
C ASP A 110 12.62 0.19 -8.82
N GLU A 111 13.57 -0.56 -8.30
CA GLU A 111 14.95 -0.11 -8.10
C GLU A 111 15.94 -0.98 -8.88
N PRO A 112 17.06 -0.40 -9.35
CA PRO A 112 18.09 -1.14 -10.08
C PRO A 112 18.59 -2.38 -9.34
N ALA A 113 18.73 -2.31 -8.02
CA ALA A 113 19.20 -3.43 -7.21
C ALA A 113 18.25 -4.63 -7.28
N VAL A 114 16.94 -4.39 -7.29
CA VAL A 114 15.92 -5.46 -7.43
C VAL A 114 16.00 -6.09 -8.82
N ARG A 115 16.04 -5.27 -9.85
CA ARG A 115 16.14 -5.76 -11.24
C ARG A 115 17.40 -6.61 -11.46
N HIS A 116 18.55 -6.10 -11.02
CA HIS A 116 19.83 -6.83 -11.15
C HIS A 116 19.82 -8.15 -10.38
N LEU A 117 19.22 -8.16 -9.19
CA LEU A 117 19.08 -9.41 -8.42
C LEU A 117 18.26 -10.44 -9.15
N LEU A 118 17.10 -10.08 -9.67
CA LEU A 118 16.20 -11.01 -10.37
C LEU A 118 16.81 -11.50 -11.69
N GLU A 119 17.48 -10.63 -12.42
CA GLU A 119 18.22 -10.99 -13.64
C GLU A 119 19.33 -12.00 -13.33
N ARG A 120 20.11 -11.76 -12.27
CA ARG A 120 21.17 -12.68 -11.84
C ARG A 120 20.64 -14.03 -11.40
N LEU A 121 19.46 -14.08 -10.79
CA LEU A 121 18.81 -15.32 -10.37
C LEU A 121 18.03 -16.00 -11.50
N GLY A 122 17.91 -15.37 -12.67
CA GLY A 122 17.11 -15.88 -13.78
C GLY A 122 15.60 -15.88 -13.50
N VAL A 123 15.12 -14.99 -12.63
CA VAL A 123 13.70 -14.88 -12.27
C VAL A 123 13.02 -13.86 -13.19
N PRO A 124 11.99 -14.26 -13.94
CA PRO A 124 11.21 -13.33 -14.75
C PRO A 124 10.49 -12.31 -13.87
N TYR A 125 10.46 -11.06 -14.31
CA TYR A 125 9.75 -9.98 -13.62
C TYR A 125 9.12 -9.02 -14.62
N ARG A 126 8.22 -8.18 -14.12
CA ARG A 126 7.57 -7.12 -14.89
C ARG A 126 7.69 -5.79 -14.16
N GLN A 127 8.04 -4.75 -14.89
CA GLN A 127 7.95 -3.37 -14.41
C GLN A 127 6.52 -2.87 -14.64
N THR A 128 5.88 -2.41 -13.60
CA THR A 128 4.50 -1.93 -13.66
C THR A 128 4.22 -0.88 -12.60
N THR A 129 2.99 -0.44 -12.49
CA THR A 129 2.53 0.40 -11.38
C THR A 129 1.50 -0.36 -10.56
N ALA A 130 1.51 -0.17 -9.26
CA ALA A 130 0.54 -0.75 -8.35
C ALA A 130 0.46 0.05 -7.06
N ILE A 131 -0.63 -0.15 -6.32
CA ILE A 131 -0.71 0.29 -4.93
C ILE A 131 0.22 -0.62 -4.12
N PHE A 132 1.33 -0.05 -3.66
CA PHE A 132 2.35 -0.82 -2.94
C PHE A 132 2.13 -0.70 -1.44
N ARG A 133 1.89 -1.85 -0.81
CA ARG A 133 1.60 -1.96 0.63
C ARG A 133 2.61 -2.91 1.28
N PRO A 134 3.84 -2.44 1.53
CA PRO A 134 4.91 -3.29 2.04
C PRO A 134 4.58 -3.87 3.41
N GLY A 135 5.13 -5.05 3.70
CA GLY A 135 4.90 -5.78 4.94
C GLY A 135 3.60 -6.58 4.98
N ARG A 136 2.83 -6.62 3.89
CA ARG A 136 1.62 -7.44 3.79
C ARG A 136 1.94 -8.82 3.22
N PHE A 137 1.40 -9.84 3.89
CA PHE A 137 1.53 -11.22 3.46
C PHE A 137 0.18 -11.94 3.59
N ALA A 138 -0.13 -12.79 2.61
CA ALA A 138 -1.25 -13.71 2.72
C ALA A 138 -0.86 -14.86 3.65
N ARG A 139 -1.67 -15.11 4.67
CA ARG A 139 -1.55 -16.29 5.54
C ARG A 139 -2.47 -17.40 5.05
N GLY A 140 -1.97 -18.25 4.18
CA GLY A 140 -2.78 -19.33 3.60
C GLY A 140 -4.04 -18.78 2.96
N ALA A 141 -5.17 -19.50 3.08
CA ALA A 141 -6.46 -19.10 2.52
C ALA A 141 -7.26 -18.14 3.43
N LEU A 142 -6.75 -17.75 4.60
CA LEU A 142 -7.59 -17.21 5.66
C LEU A 142 -7.50 -15.70 5.87
N SER A 143 -6.34 -15.07 5.71
CA SER A 143 -6.23 -13.62 5.92
C SER A 143 -4.94 -13.03 5.38
N THR A 144 -4.97 -11.73 5.10
CA THR A 144 -3.77 -10.93 4.90
C THR A 144 -3.37 -10.34 6.26
N HIS A 145 -2.10 -10.47 6.61
CA HIS A 145 -1.56 -9.95 7.85
C HIS A 145 -0.48 -8.92 7.58
N GLU A 146 -0.56 -7.78 8.23
CA GLU A 146 0.52 -6.79 8.20
C GLU A 146 1.55 -7.17 9.26
N LEU A 147 2.77 -7.44 8.82
CA LEU A 147 3.89 -7.48 9.74
C LEU A 147 4.17 -6.06 10.20
N GLY A 148 4.36 -5.89 11.49
CA GLY A 148 4.54 -4.58 12.11
C GLY A 148 5.58 -3.75 11.38
N THR A 149 5.33 -2.44 11.35
CA THR A 149 6.21 -1.45 10.73
C THR A 149 7.66 -1.68 11.18
N SER A 150 8.55 -1.74 10.20
CA SER A 150 9.98 -1.86 10.43
C SER A 150 10.45 -0.87 11.48
N HIS A 151 11.22 -1.35 12.41
CA HIS A 151 11.83 -0.53 13.43
C HIS A 151 12.55 0.64 12.79
N LYS A 152 12.21 1.84 13.22
CA LYS A 152 13.04 3.01 12.95
C LYS A 152 14.37 2.79 13.64
N HIS A 153 15.41 2.62 12.86
CA HIS A 153 16.77 2.82 13.33
C HIS A 153 17.11 4.30 13.26
#